data_b57536a86895203b288365923b5d4be7
#
_entry.id   b57536a86895203b288365923b5d4be7
#
_cell.length_a   1.000
_cell.length_b   1.000
_cell.length_c   1.000
_cell.angle_alpha   90.00
_cell.angle_beta   90.00
_cell.angle_gamma   90.00
#
_symmetry.space_group_name_H-M   'P 1'
#
loop_
_entity.id
_entity.type
_entity.pdbx_description
1 polymer ?
#
loop_
_entity_poly.entity_id
_entity_poly.type
_entity_poly.pdbx_seq_one_letter_code
_entity_poly.pdbx_strand_id
1 'polypeptide(L)'
;MYIEERHGKDGIKYRYCEKFYDPRFAKWRRKSVTFNNKTRETRKRAQEILTNAIQKELGNVVMDSRTIHSVIEEYKKIYKKNVKRTTFLSVETQYQEFEEFIDSKRIITTITTQDLNRFFDFLLYQKNLANQTTSTYKSRLNKLFQYAVKNGYIETNPIEDCIIEYKVRTESKKNPNKFLEDDEYNRLIEYTRKINLRYAMFFEWMYMTGMRAGEALALTWDKIDLDSNPPIAHVSSTLEYHQLKIKDVYASTSPKTTASIRSVSLPNRCIEILAQIEELEGNKQGFIFTTSKHTPLSITAVNAFLRTHRERMGIDKNISTHIFRHTHISKLAEMGLPLYSIQARVGHENSQVTESIYLHITKKMKDEVYNAIQNM
;
A
#
# COMPACT_ATOMS: atom_id res chain seq x y z
N MET A 1 -42.98 13.74 -21.34
CA MET A 1 -43.94 12.61 -21.20
C MET A 1 -44.38 12.10 -22.57
N TYR A 2 -44.45 10.78 -22.81
CA TYR A 2 -44.98 10.12 -24.02
C TYR A 2 -46.00 9.05 -23.62
N ILE A 3 -46.80 8.58 -24.59
CA ILE A 3 -47.90 7.66 -24.33
C ILE A 3 -47.67 6.38 -25.17
N GLU A 4 -47.77 5.20 -24.52
CA GLU A 4 -47.78 3.88 -25.15
C GLU A 4 -49.22 3.32 -25.10
N GLU A 5 -49.75 2.88 -26.21
CA GLU A 5 -51.05 2.18 -26.26
C GLU A 5 -50.82 0.68 -26.03
N ARG A 6 -51.59 0.09 -25.14
CA ARG A 6 -51.53 -1.34 -24.84
C ARG A 6 -52.89 -1.99 -25.08
N HIS A 7 -52.92 -2.92 -25.98
CA HIS A 7 -54.12 -3.72 -26.29
C HIS A 7 -54.18 -4.92 -25.35
N GLY A 8 -55.21 -5.04 -24.54
CA GLY A 8 -55.44 -6.16 -23.62
C GLY A 8 -56.81 -6.76 -23.83
N LYS A 9 -57.15 -7.86 -23.14
CA LYS A 9 -58.42 -8.54 -23.21
C LYS A 9 -59.61 -7.67 -22.83
N ASP A 10 -59.37 -6.64 -21.99
CA ASP A 10 -60.39 -5.68 -21.48
C ASP A 10 -60.40 -4.34 -22.21
N GLY A 11 -59.81 -4.27 -23.42
CA GLY A 11 -59.78 -3.02 -24.23
C GLY A 11 -58.42 -2.35 -24.27
N ILE A 12 -58.41 -1.10 -24.78
CA ILE A 12 -57.18 -0.34 -24.96
C ILE A 12 -56.87 0.44 -23.67
N LYS A 13 -55.65 0.29 -23.14
CA LYS A 13 -55.13 1.05 -22.01
C LYS A 13 -54.01 1.96 -22.48
N TYR A 14 -53.91 3.15 -21.89
CA TYR A 14 -52.92 4.17 -22.22
C TYR A 14 -51.90 4.30 -21.10
N ARG A 15 -50.65 3.92 -21.41
CA ARG A 15 -49.54 4.02 -20.48
C ARG A 15 -48.79 5.31 -20.73
N TYR A 16 -48.87 6.23 -19.77
CA TYR A 16 -48.11 7.50 -19.75
C TYR A 16 -46.73 7.24 -19.14
N CYS A 17 -45.69 7.66 -19.87
CA CYS A 17 -44.30 7.41 -19.48
C CYS A 17 -43.53 8.72 -19.42
N GLU A 18 -42.71 8.88 -18.37
CA GLU A 18 -41.78 9.99 -18.21
C GLU A 18 -40.38 9.46 -18.01
N LYS A 19 -39.40 9.97 -18.78
CA LYS A 19 -37.99 9.68 -18.58
C LYS A 19 -37.41 10.76 -17.68
N PHE A 20 -36.64 10.36 -16.71
CA PHE A 20 -35.90 11.25 -15.85
C PHE A 20 -34.47 10.70 -15.66
N TYR A 21 -33.54 11.62 -15.45
CA TYR A 21 -32.17 11.25 -15.10
C TYR A 21 -32.10 10.99 -13.60
N ASP A 22 -31.66 9.81 -13.20
CA ASP A 22 -31.45 9.48 -11.80
C ASP A 22 -29.96 9.62 -11.49
N PRO A 23 -29.54 10.68 -10.80
CA PRO A 23 -28.14 10.96 -10.52
C PRO A 23 -27.51 9.94 -9.58
N ARG A 24 -28.32 9.21 -8.80
CA ARG A 24 -27.82 8.14 -7.90
C ARG A 24 -27.17 6.99 -8.64
N PHE A 25 -27.61 6.76 -9.89
CA PHE A 25 -27.13 5.65 -10.73
C PHE A 25 -26.49 6.14 -12.03
N ALA A 26 -26.37 7.45 -12.22
CA ALA A 26 -25.91 8.08 -13.46
C ALA A 26 -26.63 7.54 -14.71
N LYS A 27 -27.93 7.22 -14.59
CA LYS A 27 -28.73 6.56 -15.64
C LYS A 27 -30.06 7.22 -15.87
N TRP A 28 -30.50 7.18 -17.13
CA TRP A 28 -31.88 7.53 -17.47
C TRP A 28 -32.81 6.39 -17.03
N ARG A 29 -33.80 6.75 -16.20
CA ARG A 29 -34.87 5.84 -15.73
C ARG A 29 -36.22 6.27 -16.25
N ARG A 30 -37.22 5.43 -16.06
CA ARG A 30 -38.59 5.67 -16.53
C ARG A 30 -39.57 5.37 -15.42
N LYS A 31 -40.51 6.28 -15.21
CA LYS A 31 -41.76 6.04 -14.48
C LYS A 31 -42.92 5.97 -15.44
N SER A 32 -43.96 5.24 -15.06
CA SER A 32 -45.16 5.13 -15.88
C SER A 32 -46.39 4.92 -15.00
N VAL A 33 -47.53 5.45 -15.50
CA VAL A 33 -48.87 5.27 -14.94
C VAL A 33 -49.82 4.90 -16.07
N THR A 34 -50.82 4.05 -15.81
CA THR A 34 -51.74 3.56 -16.85
C THR A 34 -53.15 4.03 -16.56
N PHE A 35 -53.84 4.50 -17.60
CA PHE A 35 -55.24 4.91 -17.57
C PHE A 35 -56.04 4.22 -18.69
N ASN A 36 -57.35 4.15 -18.53
CA ASN A 36 -58.27 3.52 -19.51
C ASN A 36 -58.66 4.47 -20.64
N ASN A 37 -58.33 5.77 -20.57
CA ASN A 37 -58.66 6.76 -21.57
C ASN A 37 -57.51 7.75 -21.83
N LYS A 38 -57.63 8.50 -22.98
CA LYS A 38 -56.60 9.41 -23.45
C LYS A 38 -57.20 10.82 -23.60
N THR A 39 -57.69 11.35 -22.48
CA THR A 39 -58.28 12.71 -22.47
C THR A 39 -57.24 13.75 -22.01
N ARG A 40 -57.55 15.04 -22.22
CA ARG A 40 -56.72 16.13 -21.73
C ARG A 40 -56.60 16.12 -20.20
N GLU A 41 -57.66 15.74 -19.52
CA GLU A 41 -57.70 15.63 -18.07
C GLU A 41 -56.81 14.47 -17.53
N THR A 42 -56.93 13.28 -18.15
CA THR A 42 -56.09 12.14 -17.78
C THR A 42 -54.61 12.41 -18.05
N ARG A 43 -54.29 13.16 -19.11
CA ARG A 43 -52.92 13.56 -19.39
C ARG A 43 -52.38 14.50 -18.30
N LYS A 44 -53.17 15.46 -17.84
CA LYS A 44 -52.80 16.37 -16.73
C LYS A 44 -52.59 15.58 -15.43
N ARG A 45 -53.50 14.68 -15.10
CA ARG A 45 -53.43 13.83 -13.90
C ARG A 45 -52.25 12.87 -13.97
N ALA A 46 -51.96 12.29 -15.14
CA ALA A 46 -50.77 11.45 -15.34
C ALA A 46 -49.47 12.23 -15.11
N GLN A 47 -49.40 13.47 -15.61
CA GLN A 47 -48.25 14.36 -15.41
C GLN A 47 -48.02 14.64 -13.92
N GLU A 48 -49.07 15.00 -13.19
CA GLU A 48 -49.00 15.27 -11.74
C GLU A 48 -48.53 14.04 -10.97
N ILE A 49 -49.09 12.85 -11.24
CA ILE A 49 -48.69 11.59 -10.59
C ILE A 49 -47.25 11.25 -10.91
N LEU A 50 -46.82 11.36 -12.16
CA LEU A 50 -45.46 11.03 -12.57
C LEU A 50 -44.43 12.02 -11.96
N THR A 51 -44.77 13.33 -11.97
CA THR A 51 -43.92 14.35 -11.36
C THR A 51 -43.75 14.10 -9.86
N ASN A 52 -44.84 13.86 -9.13
CA ASN A 52 -44.78 13.55 -7.71
C ASN A 52 -44.03 12.25 -7.40
N ALA A 53 -44.25 11.20 -8.24
CA ALA A 53 -43.54 9.93 -8.09
C ALA A 53 -42.05 10.06 -8.37
N ILE A 54 -41.66 10.87 -9.36
CA ILE A 54 -40.24 11.17 -9.65
C ILE A 54 -39.64 12.00 -8.52
N GLN A 55 -40.32 13.05 -8.07
CA GLN A 55 -39.86 13.87 -6.94
C GLN A 55 -39.71 13.05 -5.66
N LYS A 56 -40.69 12.21 -5.34
CA LYS A 56 -40.61 11.31 -4.18
C LYS A 56 -39.45 10.30 -4.28
N GLU A 57 -39.13 9.80 -5.48
CA GLU A 57 -38.06 8.84 -5.69
C GLU A 57 -36.68 9.51 -5.67
N LEU A 58 -36.58 10.70 -6.23
CA LEU A 58 -35.34 11.48 -6.19
C LEU A 58 -35.06 12.00 -4.78
N GLY A 59 -36.11 12.10 -3.92
CA GLY A 59 -35.99 12.67 -2.57
C GLY A 59 -35.59 14.13 -2.61
N ASN A 60 -35.27 14.69 -1.46
CA ASN A 60 -34.52 15.92 -1.38
C ASN A 60 -33.05 15.68 -1.77
N VAL A 61 -32.81 15.29 -3.01
CA VAL A 61 -31.48 15.41 -3.62
C VAL A 61 -31.23 16.90 -3.86
N VAL A 62 -31.28 17.65 -2.78
CA VAL A 62 -30.69 18.96 -2.66
C VAL A 62 -29.26 18.70 -2.30
N MET A 63 -28.52 18.87 -3.23
CA MET A 63 -27.86 19.78 -3.84
C MET A 63 -26.53 20.26 -3.47
N ASP A 64 -25.57 19.48 -2.98
CA ASP A 64 -24.28 19.66 -3.57
C ASP A 64 -24.18 18.62 -4.71
N SER A 65 -24.27 19.04 -5.95
CA SER A 65 -24.14 18.19 -7.13
C SER A 65 -22.70 17.74 -7.35
N ARG A 66 -21.89 17.69 -6.29
CA ARG A 66 -20.49 17.31 -6.33
C ARG A 66 -20.37 15.83 -6.65
N THR A 67 -19.66 15.58 -7.72
CA THR A 67 -19.30 14.22 -8.10
C THR A 67 -18.25 13.68 -7.15
N ILE A 68 -18.16 12.34 -7.03
CA ILE A 68 -17.07 11.71 -6.25
C ILE A 68 -15.70 12.15 -6.77
N HIS A 69 -15.55 12.29 -8.08
CA HIS A 69 -14.33 12.82 -8.69
C HIS A 69 -13.96 14.21 -8.15
N SER A 70 -14.92 15.14 -8.13
CA SER A 70 -14.64 16.51 -7.65
C SER A 70 -14.18 16.54 -6.19
N VAL A 71 -14.76 15.70 -5.35
CA VAL A 71 -14.38 15.57 -3.91
C VAL A 71 -13.01 14.91 -3.75
N ILE A 72 -12.72 13.88 -4.53
CA ILE A 72 -11.40 13.23 -4.52
C ILE A 72 -10.31 14.22 -4.95
N GLU A 73 -10.50 14.97 -6.03
CA GLU A 73 -9.53 15.94 -6.52
C GLU A 73 -9.30 17.09 -5.52
N GLU A 74 -10.35 17.55 -4.84
CA GLU A 74 -10.23 18.54 -3.78
C GLU A 74 -9.44 17.99 -2.58
N TYR A 75 -9.79 16.78 -2.11
CA TYR A 75 -9.10 16.12 -1.01
C TYR A 75 -7.63 15.82 -1.34
N LYS A 76 -7.33 15.37 -2.55
CA LYS A 76 -5.95 15.10 -3.02
C LYS A 76 -5.06 16.33 -2.90
N LYS A 77 -5.57 17.55 -3.19
CA LYS A 77 -4.79 18.79 -3.07
C LYS A 77 -4.32 19.05 -1.63
N ILE A 78 -5.19 18.77 -0.65
CA ILE A 78 -4.86 18.91 0.78
C ILE A 78 -3.99 17.75 1.23
N TYR A 79 -4.35 16.52 0.87
CA TYR A 79 -3.66 15.31 1.29
C TYR A 79 -2.20 15.29 0.82
N LYS A 80 -1.94 15.72 -0.41
CA LYS A 80 -0.59 15.82 -0.99
C LYS A 80 0.38 16.67 -0.16
N LYS A 81 -0.13 17.71 0.53
CA LYS A 81 0.69 18.59 1.38
C LYS A 81 1.10 17.92 2.70
N ASN A 82 0.35 16.90 3.14
CA ASN A 82 0.47 16.30 4.46
C ASN A 82 1.12 14.91 4.47
N VAL A 83 1.44 14.36 3.28
CA VAL A 83 2.01 13.01 3.18
C VAL A 83 3.20 12.95 2.25
N LYS A 84 4.05 11.93 2.42
CA LYS A 84 5.15 11.68 1.50
C LYS A 84 4.64 11.36 0.10
N ARG A 85 5.44 11.72 -0.91
CA ARG A 85 5.15 11.49 -2.33
C ARG A 85 4.75 10.04 -2.62
N THR A 86 5.49 9.05 -2.12
CA THR A 86 5.19 7.62 -2.31
C THR A 86 3.83 7.23 -1.73
N THR A 87 3.47 7.77 -0.57
CA THR A 87 2.15 7.55 0.05
C THR A 87 1.06 8.18 -0.81
N PHE A 88 1.28 9.40 -1.30
CA PHE A 88 0.32 10.08 -2.17
C PHE A 88 0.06 9.29 -3.45
N LEU A 89 1.09 8.85 -4.16
CA LEU A 89 0.97 8.05 -5.39
C LEU A 89 0.19 6.75 -5.17
N SER A 90 0.46 6.07 -4.05
CA SER A 90 -0.28 4.85 -3.70
C SER A 90 -1.76 5.11 -3.40
N VAL A 91 -2.10 6.26 -2.80
CA VAL A 91 -3.48 6.67 -2.53
C VAL A 91 -4.18 7.08 -3.83
N GLU A 92 -3.49 7.81 -4.70
CA GLU A 92 -4.02 8.23 -6.00
C GLU A 92 -4.48 7.05 -6.84
N THR A 93 -3.64 6.00 -6.96
CA THR A 93 -4.01 4.76 -7.66
C THR A 93 -5.26 4.11 -7.05
N GLN A 94 -5.39 4.11 -5.71
CA GLN A 94 -6.54 3.51 -5.05
C GLN A 94 -7.82 4.32 -5.25
N TYR A 95 -7.74 5.64 -5.27
CA TYR A 95 -8.91 6.47 -5.57
C TYR A 95 -9.33 6.35 -7.03
N GLN A 96 -8.39 6.29 -7.95
CA GLN A 96 -8.69 6.04 -9.35
C GLN A 96 -9.45 4.72 -9.53
N GLU A 97 -9.00 3.64 -8.91
CA GLU A 97 -9.66 2.34 -8.95
C GLU A 97 -11.08 2.37 -8.35
N PHE A 98 -11.26 3.14 -7.27
CA PHE A 98 -12.58 3.36 -6.69
C PHE A 98 -13.51 4.14 -7.63
N GLU A 99 -13.01 5.20 -8.26
CA GLU A 99 -13.76 6.00 -9.24
C GLU A 99 -14.19 5.17 -10.46
N GLU A 100 -13.30 4.31 -10.97
CA GLU A 100 -13.60 3.40 -12.08
C GLU A 100 -14.73 2.41 -11.71
N PHE A 101 -14.77 1.92 -10.48
CA PHE A 101 -15.80 1.00 -10.00
C PHE A 101 -17.14 1.68 -9.78
N ILE A 102 -17.16 2.86 -9.15
CA ILE A 102 -18.39 3.58 -8.74
C ILE A 102 -18.99 4.42 -9.87
N ASP A 103 -18.24 4.78 -10.89
CA ASP A 103 -18.43 5.87 -11.85
C ASP A 103 -18.03 7.23 -11.25
N SER A 104 -16.99 7.83 -11.81
CA SER A 104 -16.40 9.11 -11.37
C SER A 104 -17.40 10.29 -11.37
N LYS A 105 -18.47 10.22 -12.21
CA LYS A 105 -19.53 11.23 -12.32
C LYS A 105 -20.64 11.06 -11.30
N ARG A 106 -20.62 9.99 -10.52
CA ARG A 106 -21.65 9.75 -9.51
C ARG A 106 -21.59 10.80 -8.40
N ILE A 107 -22.75 11.28 -7.98
CA ILE A 107 -22.87 12.28 -6.91
C ILE A 107 -22.52 11.62 -5.57
N ILE A 108 -21.67 12.27 -4.75
CA ILE A 108 -21.17 11.70 -3.52
C ILE A 108 -22.27 11.37 -2.51
N THR A 109 -23.33 12.17 -2.42
CA THR A 109 -24.49 11.93 -1.52
C THR A 109 -25.27 10.66 -1.88
N THR A 110 -25.05 10.07 -3.06
CA THR A 110 -25.76 8.88 -3.54
C THR A 110 -24.97 7.60 -3.36
N ILE A 111 -23.74 7.69 -2.85
CA ILE A 111 -22.90 6.53 -2.57
C ILE A 111 -23.34 5.92 -1.23
N THR A 112 -23.78 4.67 -1.29
CA THR A 112 -24.32 3.96 -0.13
C THR A 112 -23.30 2.96 0.46
N THR A 113 -23.54 2.56 1.71
CA THR A 113 -22.80 1.44 2.34
C THR A 113 -22.85 0.16 1.48
N GLN A 114 -23.97 -0.10 0.81
CA GLN A 114 -24.09 -1.26 -0.09
C GLN A 114 -23.13 -1.18 -1.29
N ASP A 115 -22.96 0.00 -1.89
CA ASP A 115 -21.99 0.20 -2.98
C ASP A 115 -20.57 -0.05 -2.52
N LEU A 116 -20.23 0.42 -1.32
CA LEU A 116 -18.91 0.24 -0.72
C LEU A 116 -18.64 -1.23 -0.37
N ASN A 117 -19.61 -1.94 0.20
CA ASN A 117 -19.49 -3.38 0.42
C ASN A 117 -19.22 -4.12 -0.88
N ARG A 118 -19.97 -3.82 -1.96
CA ARG A 118 -19.72 -4.40 -3.30
C ARG A 118 -18.31 -4.09 -3.83
N PHE A 119 -17.81 -2.89 -3.56
CA PHE A 119 -16.45 -2.54 -3.95
C PHE A 119 -15.40 -3.37 -3.18
N PHE A 120 -15.58 -3.57 -1.87
CA PHE A 120 -14.67 -4.40 -1.09
C PHE A 120 -14.73 -5.88 -1.49
N ASP A 121 -15.90 -6.41 -1.80
CA ASP A 121 -16.08 -7.76 -2.34
C ASP A 121 -15.38 -7.90 -3.70
N PHE A 122 -15.50 -6.90 -4.57
CA PHE A 122 -14.77 -6.83 -5.84
C PHE A 122 -13.25 -6.91 -5.62
N LEU A 123 -12.71 -6.13 -4.68
CA LEU A 123 -11.27 -6.15 -4.37
C LEU A 123 -10.83 -7.51 -3.84
N LEU A 124 -11.61 -8.11 -2.94
CA LEU A 124 -11.27 -9.39 -2.31
C LEU A 124 -11.41 -10.57 -3.26
N TYR A 125 -12.56 -10.69 -3.93
CA TYR A 125 -12.95 -11.92 -4.61
C TYR A 125 -12.76 -11.89 -6.12
N GLN A 126 -12.90 -10.74 -6.77
CA GLN A 126 -12.68 -10.62 -8.21
C GLN A 126 -11.23 -10.22 -8.53
N LYS A 127 -10.69 -9.21 -7.88
CA LYS A 127 -9.27 -8.84 -8.01
C LYS A 127 -8.32 -9.70 -7.17
N ASN A 128 -8.84 -10.54 -6.32
CA ASN A 128 -8.10 -11.45 -5.45
C ASN A 128 -7.04 -10.77 -4.58
N LEU A 129 -7.30 -9.54 -4.10
CA LEU A 129 -6.38 -8.82 -3.24
C LEU A 129 -6.30 -9.47 -1.84
N ALA A 130 -5.18 -9.24 -1.16
CA ALA A 130 -4.99 -9.67 0.22
C ALA A 130 -5.89 -8.85 1.18
N ASN A 131 -6.36 -9.48 2.27
CA ASN A 131 -7.16 -8.85 3.32
C ASN A 131 -6.55 -7.53 3.82
N GLN A 132 -5.23 -7.51 4.05
CA GLN A 132 -4.51 -6.31 4.51
C GLN A 132 -4.56 -5.17 3.47
N THR A 133 -4.48 -5.49 2.19
CA THR A 133 -4.57 -4.50 1.11
C THR A 133 -5.97 -3.90 1.10
N THR A 134 -7.03 -4.73 1.15
CA THR A 134 -8.42 -4.25 1.20
C THR A 134 -8.70 -3.41 2.45
N SER A 135 -8.16 -3.80 3.62
CA SER A 135 -8.23 -2.98 4.84
C SER A 135 -7.59 -1.60 4.65
N THR A 136 -6.50 -1.52 3.88
CA THR A 136 -5.86 -0.24 3.54
C THR A 136 -6.76 0.63 2.66
N TYR A 137 -7.47 0.04 1.68
CA TYR A 137 -8.50 0.76 0.90
C TYR A 137 -9.60 1.30 1.79
N LYS A 138 -10.17 0.46 2.70
CA LYS A 138 -11.19 0.91 3.67
C LYS A 138 -10.71 2.12 4.47
N SER A 139 -9.52 2.05 5.02
CA SER A 139 -8.94 3.13 5.82
C SER A 139 -8.76 4.44 5.02
N ARG A 140 -8.37 4.34 3.75
CA ARG A 140 -8.17 5.52 2.89
C ARG A 140 -9.49 6.14 2.43
N LEU A 141 -10.45 5.32 2.04
CA LEU A 141 -11.80 5.79 1.70
C LEU A 141 -12.49 6.38 2.93
N ASN A 142 -12.30 5.80 4.12
CA ASN A 142 -12.83 6.37 5.35
C ASN A 142 -12.35 7.82 5.57
N LYS A 143 -11.07 8.10 5.35
CA LYS A 143 -10.54 9.47 5.45
C LYS A 143 -11.14 10.42 4.42
N LEU A 144 -11.39 9.95 3.19
CA LEU A 144 -12.06 10.72 2.15
C LEU A 144 -13.49 11.07 2.55
N PHE A 145 -14.27 10.07 3.01
CA PHE A 145 -15.66 10.30 3.41
C PHE A 145 -15.76 11.13 4.71
N GLN A 146 -14.83 10.98 5.65
CA GLN A 146 -14.72 11.88 6.81
C GLN A 146 -14.45 13.34 6.39
N TYR A 147 -13.61 13.53 5.36
CA TYR A 147 -13.41 14.86 4.77
C TYR A 147 -14.70 15.41 4.17
N ALA A 148 -15.46 14.58 3.47
CA ALA A 148 -16.74 14.98 2.90
C ALA A 148 -17.79 15.35 3.97
N VAL A 149 -17.86 14.61 5.07
CA VAL A 149 -18.71 14.95 6.23
C VAL A 149 -18.26 16.27 6.86
N LYS A 150 -16.96 16.44 7.11
CA LYS A 150 -16.40 17.66 7.71
C LYS A 150 -16.73 18.91 6.90
N ASN A 151 -16.80 18.81 5.57
CA ASN A 151 -17.13 19.94 4.68
C ASN A 151 -18.61 20.05 4.33
N GLY A 152 -19.47 19.21 4.94
CA GLY A 152 -20.91 19.26 4.73
C GLY A 152 -21.39 18.74 3.37
N TYR A 153 -20.57 17.96 2.65
CA TYR A 153 -20.94 17.37 1.37
C TYR A 153 -21.85 16.16 1.52
N ILE A 154 -21.76 15.47 2.64
CA ILE A 154 -22.62 14.37 3.07
C ILE A 154 -22.89 14.51 4.58
N GLU A 155 -24.03 14.00 5.04
CA GLU A 155 -24.41 14.05 6.46
C GLU A 155 -23.69 12.99 7.30
N THR A 156 -23.55 11.79 6.77
CA THR A 156 -22.97 10.64 7.47
C THR A 156 -21.94 9.93 6.59
N ASN A 157 -20.99 9.27 7.23
CA ASN A 157 -19.94 8.53 6.56
C ASN A 157 -20.40 7.09 6.24
N PRO A 158 -20.64 6.74 4.96
CA PRO A 158 -21.16 5.41 4.61
C PRO A 158 -20.17 4.26 4.82
N ILE A 159 -18.89 4.55 5.10
CA ILE A 159 -17.86 3.53 5.41
C ILE A 159 -18.02 2.97 6.81
N GLU A 160 -18.60 3.71 7.76
CA GLU A 160 -18.69 3.30 9.17
C GLU A 160 -19.51 2.02 9.30
N ASP A 161 -20.59 1.91 8.56
CA ASP A 161 -21.48 0.73 8.55
C ASP A 161 -21.02 -0.39 7.59
N CYS A 162 -19.85 -0.25 6.94
CA CYS A 162 -19.35 -1.27 6.03
C CYS A 162 -18.87 -2.51 6.77
N ILE A 163 -19.43 -3.66 6.40
CA ILE A 163 -19.01 -4.97 6.84
C ILE A 163 -18.21 -5.64 5.73
N ILE A 164 -16.95 -5.97 6.01
CA ILE A 164 -16.08 -6.66 5.05
C ILE A 164 -15.93 -8.11 5.49
N GLU A 165 -16.39 -9.02 4.66
CA GLU A 165 -16.18 -10.44 4.84
C GLU A 165 -14.78 -10.82 4.31
N TYR A 166 -13.79 -10.72 5.19
CA TYR A 166 -12.42 -11.06 4.85
C TYR A 166 -12.28 -12.56 4.52
N LYS A 167 -11.43 -12.86 3.54
CA LYS A 167 -11.07 -14.23 3.24
C LYS A 167 -10.59 -14.95 4.49
N VAL A 168 -11.08 -16.16 4.70
CA VAL A 168 -10.55 -17.04 5.75
C VAL A 168 -9.06 -17.17 5.54
N ARG A 169 -8.29 -16.83 6.56
CA ARG A 169 -6.87 -17.15 6.56
C ARG A 169 -6.77 -18.66 6.62
N THR A 170 -6.73 -19.32 5.44
CA THR A 170 -6.15 -20.65 5.42
C THR A 170 -4.82 -20.48 6.14
N GLU A 171 -4.55 -21.32 7.13
CA GLU A 171 -3.24 -21.37 7.75
C GLU A 171 -2.24 -21.59 6.63
N SER A 172 -1.86 -20.52 5.94
CA SER A 172 -0.65 -20.53 5.15
C SER A 172 0.36 -21.03 6.17
N LYS A 173 1.00 -22.14 5.87
CA LYS A 173 2.15 -22.64 6.63
C LYS A 173 2.82 -21.41 7.18
N LYS A 174 2.66 -21.16 8.48
CA LYS A 174 3.30 -20.02 9.14
C LYS A 174 4.71 -20.15 8.64
N ASN A 175 5.11 -19.29 7.68
CA ASN A 175 6.47 -19.30 7.21
C ASN A 175 7.24 -18.84 8.44
N PRO A 176 7.73 -19.78 9.26
CA PRO A 176 8.25 -19.45 10.57
C PRO A 176 9.45 -18.52 10.43
N ASN A 177 10.12 -18.57 9.28
CA ASN A 177 11.38 -17.89 9.08
C ASN A 177 11.22 -16.75 8.06
N LYS A 178 10.87 -15.56 8.58
CA LYS A 178 10.98 -14.31 7.82
C LYS A 178 12.44 -13.83 7.66
N PHE A 179 13.41 -14.66 7.99
CA PHE A 179 14.85 -14.40 7.91
C PHE A 179 15.57 -15.57 7.21
N LEU A 180 16.81 -15.38 6.84
CA LEU A 180 17.68 -16.40 6.26
C LEU A 180 18.40 -17.15 7.36
N GLU A 181 18.43 -18.46 7.26
CA GLU A 181 19.39 -19.29 8.03
C GLU A 181 20.80 -19.07 7.47
N ASP A 182 21.84 -19.46 8.22
CA ASP A 182 23.23 -19.17 7.87
C ASP A 182 23.64 -19.78 6.53
N ASP A 183 23.23 -21.02 6.27
CA ASP A 183 23.50 -21.71 5.02
C ASP A 183 22.78 -21.07 3.83
N GLU A 184 21.53 -20.59 4.00
CA GLU A 184 20.78 -19.86 2.98
C GLU A 184 21.45 -18.52 2.66
N TYR A 185 21.89 -17.79 3.70
CA TYR A 185 22.61 -16.53 3.54
C TYR A 185 23.91 -16.75 2.77
N ASN A 186 24.72 -17.74 3.15
CA ASN A 186 25.99 -18.04 2.50
C ASN A 186 25.78 -18.40 1.02
N ARG A 187 24.85 -19.32 0.71
CA ARG A 187 24.50 -19.66 -0.68
C ARG A 187 24.06 -18.45 -1.49
N LEU A 188 23.23 -17.58 -0.90
CA LEU A 188 22.76 -16.36 -1.56
C LEU A 188 23.93 -15.43 -1.91
N ILE A 189 24.81 -15.16 -0.95
CA ILE A 189 25.95 -14.26 -1.16
C ILE A 189 26.94 -14.84 -2.16
N GLU A 190 27.31 -16.12 -2.04
CA GLU A 190 28.22 -16.79 -2.99
C GLU A 190 27.67 -16.77 -4.43
N TYR A 191 26.39 -17.13 -4.59
CA TYR A 191 25.74 -17.09 -5.89
C TYR A 191 25.72 -15.67 -6.46
N THR A 192 25.28 -14.70 -5.64
CA THR A 192 25.18 -13.30 -6.08
C THR A 192 26.53 -12.73 -6.47
N ARG A 193 27.60 -13.06 -5.74
CA ARG A 193 28.95 -12.58 -6.00
C ARG A 193 29.48 -13.03 -7.35
N LYS A 194 29.13 -14.25 -7.80
CA LYS A 194 29.47 -14.78 -9.12
C LYS A 194 28.73 -14.08 -10.28
N ILE A 195 27.52 -13.57 -10.00
CA ILE A 195 26.67 -12.96 -11.03
C ILE A 195 26.78 -11.44 -11.03
N ASN A 196 26.77 -10.81 -9.86
CA ASN A 196 26.79 -9.35 -9.70
C ASN A 196 27.44 -8.97 -8.37
N LEU A 197 28.72 -8.62 -8.41
CA LEU A 197 29.50 -8.24 -7.24
C LEU A 197 28.90 -7.03 -6.51
N ARG A 198 28.36 -6.03 -7.23
CA ARG A 198 27.75 -4.84 -6.64
C ARG A 198 26.50 -5.18 -5.82
N TYR A 199 25.69 -6.14 -6.28
CA TYR A 199 24.55 -6.63 -5.51
C TYR A 199 24.99 -7.45 -4.30
N ALA A 200 26.03 -8.26 -4.41
CA ALA A 200 26.56 -9.02 -3.28
C ALA A 200 27.04 -8.08 -2.16
N MET A 201 27.85 -7.07 -2.50
CA MET A 201 28.31 -6.05 -1.55
C MET A 201 27.13 -5.29 -0.91
N PHE A 202 26.11 -4.95 -1.67
CA PHE A 202 24.91 -4.32 -1.15
C PHE A 202 24.12 -5.22 -0.19
N PHE A 203 23.99 -6.51 -0.47
CA PHE A 203 23.31 -7.48 0.40
C PHE A 203 24.10 -7.74 1.69
N GLU A 204 25.42 -7.89 1.59
CA GLU A 204 26.29 -8.00 2.76
C GLU A 204 26.19 -6.76 3.64
N TRP A 205 26.22 -5.56 3.05
CA TRP A 205 26.03 -4.30 3.78
C TRP A 205 24.71 -4.26 4.54
N MET A 206 23.59 -4.60 3.86
CA MET A 206 22.29 -4.64 4.50
C MET A 206 22.21 -5.65 5.65
N TYR A 207 22.82 -6.81 5.49
CA TYR A 207 22.91 -7.82 6.54
C TYR A 207 23.73 -7.33 7.73
N MET A 208 24.89 -6.73 7.51
CA MET A 208 25.79 -6.26 8.57
C MET A 208 25.27 -5.03 9.34
N THR A 209 24.50 -4.16 8.68
CA THR A 209 24.03 -2.90 9.25
C THR A 209 22.59 -2.93 9.71
N GLY A 210 21.76 -3.83 9.18
CA GLY A 210 20.32 -3.86 9.40
C GLY A 210 19.56 -2.66 8.81
N MET A 211 20.17 -1.85 7.95
CA MET A 211 19.53 -0.70 7.30
C MET A 211 18.36 -1.13 6.40
N ARG A 212 17.37 -0.25 6.22
CA ARG A 212 16.37 -0.45 5.15
C ARG A 212 17.05 -0.25 3.79
N ALA A 213 16.60 -0.97 2.77
CA ALA A 213 17.19 -0.84 1.42
C ALA A 213 17.24 0.60 0.93
N GLY A 214 16.14 1.38 1.13
CA GLY A 214 16.11 2.79 0.75
C GLY A 214 17.07 3.67 1.55
N GLU A 215 17.37 3.34 2.80
CA GLU A 215 18.37 4.02 3.63
C GLU A 215 19.80 3.72 3.12
N ALA A 216 20.10 2.43 2.89
CA ALA A 216 21.42 2.03 2.38
C ALA A 216 21.69 2.57 0.97
N LEU A 217 20.67 2.60 0.09
CA LEU A 217 20.81 3.16 -1.27
C LEU A 217 20.92 4.70 -1.29
N ALA A 218 20.42 5.37 -0.25
CA ALA A 218 20.57 6.83 -0.09
C ALA A 218 21.89 7.24 0.56
N LEU A 219 22.70 6.28 0.98
CA LEU A 219 23.95 6.53 1.67
C LEU A 219 24.98 7.10 0.69
N THR A 220 25.61 8.18 1.10
CA THR A 220 26.68 8.87 0.36
C THR A 220 27.98 8.84 1.15
N TRP A 221 29.10 9.03 0.48
CA TRP A 221 30.43 8.94 1.10
C TRP A 221 30.62 9.96 2.22
N ASP A 222 30.04 11.13 2.14
CA ASP A 222 30.09 12.17 3.19
C ASP A 222 29.32 11.80 4.47
N LYS A 223 28.55 10.70 4.46
CA LYS A 223 27.85 10.15 5.63
C LYS A 223 28.58 9.03 6.32
N ILE A 224 29.77 8.69 5.84
CA ILE A 224 30.64 7.68 6.44
C ILE A 224 31.73 8.38 7.23
N ASP A 225 31.82 8.07 8.52
CA ASP A 225 32.87 8.52 9.40
C ASP A 225 33.73 7.29 9.80
N LEU A 226 34.90 7.18 9.18
CA LEU A 226 35.88 6.11 9.45
C LEU A 226 36.84 6.47 10.57
N ASP A 227 36.92 7.73 10.97
CA ASP A 227 37.82 8.24 12.00
C ASP A 227 37.22 8.06 13.40
N SER A 228 35.91 7.90 13.50
CA SER A 228 35.25 7.58 14.77
C SER A 228 35.58 6.16 15.23
N ASN A 229 35.51 5.93 16.56
CA ASN A 229 35.75 4.62 17.16
C ASN A 229 34.51 4.16 17.97
N PRO A 230 33.72 3.19 17.48
CA PRO A 230 33.85 2.49 16.19
C PRO A 230 33.50 3.37 14.99
N PRO A 231 33.96 3.03 13.76
CA PRO A 231 33.50 3.66 12.52
C PRO A 231 31.99 3.63 12.39
N ILE A 232 31.38 4.70 11.85
CA ILE A 232 29.93 4.87 11.78
C ILE A 232 29.45 5.31 10.40
N ALA A 233 28.20 4.96 10.10
CA ALA A 233 27.41 5.50 9.00
C ALA A 233 26.24 6.31 9.55
N HIS A 234 26.07 7.55 9.10
CA HIS A 234 24.98 8.44 9.46
C HIS A 234 23.75 8.21 8.56
N VAL A 235 22.72 7.58 9.10
CA VAL A 235 21.45 7.34 8.40
C VAL A 235 20.53 8.53 8.64
N SER A 236 20.33 9.37 7.62
CA SER A 236 19.49 10.59 7.70
C SER A 236 18.50 10.71 6.54
N SER A 237 18.58 9.81 5.55
CA SER A 237 17.79 9.92 4.32
C SER A 237 17.33 8.55 3.80
N THR A 238 16.42 8.59 2.84
CA THR A 238 16.00 7.41 2.08
C THR A 238 15.93 7.77 0.60
N LEU A 239 16.25 6.82 -0.27
CA LEU A 239 16.25 7.04 -1.71
C LEU A 239 14.82 7.19 -2.22
N GLU A 240 14.52 8.31 -2.86
CA GLU A 240 13.24 8.56 -3.55
C GLU A 240 13.43 8.25 -5.04
N TYR A 241 12.73 7.22 -5.53
CA TYR A 241 12.89 6.70 -6.89
C TYR A 241 11.54 6.40 -7.56
N HIS A 242 10.43 6.46 -6.82
CA HIS A 242 9.11 6.07 -7.33
C HIS A 242 8.64 7.00 -8.44
N GLN A 243 8.36 6.44 -9.63
CA GLN A 243 7.95 7.21 -10.83
C GLN A 243 8.91 8.37 -11.18
N LEU A 244 10.20 8.20 -10.88
CA LEU A 244 11.26 9.13 -11.29
C LEU A 244 12.12 8.49 -12.37
N LYS A 245 12.63 9.33 -13.29
CA LYS A 245 13.72 8.90 -14.17
C LYS A 245 14.99 8.76 -13.35
N ILE A 246 15.90 7.89 -13.76
CA ILE A 246 17.15 7.60 -13.02
C ILE A 246 17.93 8.87 -12.67
N LYS A 247 17.97 9.84 -13.59
CA LYS A 247 18.65 11.14 -13.39
C LYS A 247 18.00 12.04 -12.33
N ASP A 248 16.73 11.79 -12.01
CA ASP A 248 15.92 12.60 -11.08
C ASP A 248 15.78 11.93 -9.70
N VAL A 249 16.45 10.78 -9.50
CA VAL A 249 16.49 10.06 -8.21
C VAL A 249 17.34 10.86 -7.23
N TYR A 250 16.84 11.03 -6.02
CA TYR A 250 17.52 11.80 -4.97
C TYR A 250 17.35 11.20 -3.58
N ALA A 251 18.25 11.55 -2.67
CA ALA A 251 18.13 11.21 -1.26
C ALA A 251 17.16 12.19 -0.56
N SER A 252 16.01 11.69 -0.15
CA SER A 252 15.03 12.47 0.60
C SER A 252 15.41 12.55 2.06
N THR A 253 15.58 13.76 2.59
CA THR A 253 15.93 14.04 3.99
C THR A 253 14.73 14.00 4.94
N SER A 254 13.51 13.68 4.45
CA SER A 254 12.31 13.54 5.27
C SER A 254 12.19 12.11 5.81
N PRO A 255 12.73 11.77 6.98
CA PRO A 255 12.57 10.44 7.58
C PRO A 255 11.10 10.20 7.95
N LYS A 256 10.68 8.93 8.01
CA LYS A 256 9.30 8.56 8.43
C LYS A 256 9.03 8.91 9.90
N THR A 257 10.06 8.82 10.72
CA THR A 257 10.03 9.11 12.17
C THR A 257 11.39 9.69 12.58
N THR A 258 11.44 10.39 13.70
CA THR A 258 12.67 10.92 14.30
C THR A 258 13.69 9.82 14.59
N ALA A 259 13.23 8.62 15.00
CA ALA A 259 14.07 7.45 15.24
C ALA A 259 14.72 6.86 13.97
N SER A 260 14.30 7.31 12.78
CA SER A 260 14.95 6.93 11.51
C SER A 260 16.29 7.62 11.32
N ILE A 261 16.55 8.75 12.01
CA ILE A 261 17.86 9.42 12.02
C ILE A 261 18.68 8.76 13.11
N ARG A 262 19.78 8.12 12.72
CA ARG A 262 20.66 7.41 13.65
C ARG A 262 22.04 7.20 13.06
N SER A 263 23.01 6.95 13.92
CA SER A 263 24.33 6.43 13.54
C SER A 263 24.38 4.93 13.72
N VAL A 264 24.93 4.23 12.75
CA VAL A 264 25.07 2.76 12.75
C VAL A 264 26.56 2.45 12.75
N SER A 265 27.05 1.76 13.79
CA SER A 265 28.44 1.28 13.85
C SER A 265 28.71 0.26 12.75
N LEU A 266 29.86 0.40 12.10
CA LEU A 266 30.28 -0.39 10.96
C LEU A 266 31.24 -1.50 11.41
N PRO A 267 30.90 -2.79 11.23
CA PRO A 267 31.87 -3.89 11.43
C PRO A 267 32.91 -3.90 10.33
N ASN A 268 34.06 -4.58 10.57
CA ASN A 268 35.19 -4.65 9.65
C ASN A 268 34.80 -5.02 8.22
N ARG A 269 33.82 -5.93 8.05
CA ARG A 269 33.33 -6.32 6.72
C ARG A 269 32.74 -5.15 5.95
N CYS A 270 32.08 -4.19 6.62
CA CYS A 270 31.58 -2.97 5.96
C CYS A 270 32.74 -2.09 5.48
N ILE A 271 33.85 -1.98 6.24
CA ILE A 271 35.03 -1.22 5.82
C ILE A 271 35.67 -1.85 4.58
N GLU A 272 35.79 -3.18 4.54
CA GLU A 272 36.26 -3.91 3.35
C GLU A 272 35.34 -3.66 2.13
N ILE A 273 34.02 -3.65 2.31
CA ILE A 273 33.07 -3.36 1.24
C ILE A 273 33.28 -1.93 0.71
N LEU A 274 33.47 -0.95 1.59
CA LEU A 274 33.75 0.43 1.19
C LEU A 274 35.05 0.53 0.37
N ALA A 275 36.10 -0.14 0.80
CA ALA A 275 37.36 -0.18 0.07
C ALA A 275 37.21 -0.83 -1.32
N GLN A 276 36.47 -1.94 -1.42
CA GLN A 276 36.18 -2.60 -2.69
C GLN A 276 35.33 -1.71 -3.64
N ILE A 277 34.37 -0.96 -3.08
CA ILE A 277 33.57 -0.02 -3.87
C ILE A 277 34.44 1.15 -4.35
N GLU A 278 35.29 1.69 -3.49
CA GLU A 278 36.26 2.74 -3.86
C GLU A 278 37.16 2.30 -5.01
N GLU A 279 37.71 1.09 -4.94
CA GLU A 279 38.52 0.52 -6.01
C GLU A 279 37.74 0.37 -7.33
N LEU A 280 36.48 -0.08 -7.29
CA LEU A 280 35.61 -0.23 -8.45
C LEU A 280 35.16 1.09 -9.08
N GLU A 281 34.95 2.13 -8.26
CA GLU A 281 34.45 3.45 -8.69
C GLU A 281 35.58 4.44 -9.03
N GLY A 282 36.76 4.24 -8.47
CA GLY A 282 37.91 5.13 -8.60
C GLY A 282 37.77 6.48 -7.84
N ASN A 283 36.74 6.64 -7.03
CA ASN A 283 36.50 7.85 -6.24
C ASN A 283 35.56 7.60 -5.04
N LYS A 284 35.53 8.57 -4.12
CA LYS A 284 34.63 8.62 -2.94
C LYS A 284 33.61 9.76 -3.05
N GLN A 285 32.83 9.80 -4.14
CA GLN A 285 31.85 10.85 -4.36
C GLN A 285 30.45 10.31 -4.60
N GLY A 286 29.42 11.06 -4.16
CA GLY A 286 28.04 10.71 -4.39
C GLY A 286 27.58 9.47 -3.63
N PHE A 287 26.66 8.71 -4.23
CA PHE A 287 26.10 7.50 -3.64
C PHE A 287 27.11 6.35 -3.60
N ILE A 288 27.10 5.57 -2.51
CA ILE A 288 28.00 4.42 -2.33
C ILE A 288 27.57 3.25 -3.22
N PHE A 289 26.27 2.90 -3.22
CA PHE A 289 25.78 1.73 -3.96
C PHE A 289 25.24 2.12 -5.32
N THR A 290 26.10 2.01 -6.33
CA THR A 290 25.84 2.44 -7.70
C THR A 290 25.93 1.29 -8.70
N THR A 291 25.39 1.51 -9.89
CA THR A 291 25.59 0.67 -11.07
C THR A 291 26.96 0.95 -11.72
N SER A 292 27.35 0.16 -12.72
CA SER A 292 28.53 0.46 -13.54
C SER A 292 28.46 1.77 -14.35
N LYS A 293 27.29 2.43 -14.36
CA LYS A 293 27.07 3.74 -14.97
C LYS A 293 27.03 4.87 -13.93
N HIS A 294 27.53 4.61 -12.69
CA HIS A 294 27.55 5.54 -11.56
C HIS A 294 26.17 6.11 -11.16
N THR A 295 25.09 5.40 -11.48
CA THR A 295 23.73 5.72 -11.03
C THR A 295 23.38 4.88 -9.81
N PRO A 296 22.55 5.36 -8.86
CA PRO A 296 22.11 4.56 -7.71
C PRO A 296 21.49 3.22 -8.14
N LEU A 297 21.74 2.16 -7.37
CA LEU A 297 21.06 0.87 -7.60
C LEU A 297 19.54 1.05 -7.45
N SER A 298 18.78 0.39 -8.34
CA SER A 298 17.32 0.38 -8.28
C SER A 298 16.84 -0.71 -7.33
N ILE A 299 16.07 -0.35 -6.29
CA ILE A 299 15.46 -1.32 -5.37
C ILE A 299 14.54 -2.30 -6.09
N THR A 300 13.86 -1.85 -7.16
CA THR A 300 13.00 -2.69 -7.99
C THR A 300 13.82 -3.74 -8.73
N ALA A 301 14.95 -3.36 -9.32
CA ALA A 301 15.86 -4.28 -10.01
C ALA A 301 16.52 -5.28 -9.03
N VAL A 302 16.95 -4.79 -7.86
CA VAL A 302 17.51 -5.64 -6.80
C VAL A 302 16.49 -6.66 -6.30
N ASN A 303 15.26 -6.26 -6.04
CA ASN A 303 14.19 -7.18 -5.62
C ASN A 303 13.77 -8.14 -6.76
N ALA A 304 13.80 -7.70 -8.02
CA ALA A 304 13.56 -8.57 -9.16
C ALA A 304 14.66 -9.64 -9.27
N PHE A 305 15.93 -9.26 -9.09
CA PHE A 305 17.06 -10.21 -9.05
C PHE A 305 16.85 -11.28 -7.96
N LEU A 306 16.56 -10.88 -6.73
CA LEU A 306 16.30 -11.81 -5.63
C LEU A 306 15.17 -12.79 -5.97
N ARG A 307 14.04 -12.29 -6.48
CA ARG A 307 12.88 -13.12 -6.84
C ARG A 307 13.18 -14.10 -7.97
N THR A 308 13.89 -13.64 -9.01
CA THR A 308 14.17 -14.46 -10.20
C THR A 308 15.21 -15.54 -9.92
N HIS A 309 16.18 -15.25 -9.05
CA HIS A 309 17.30 -16.17 -8.79
C HIS A 309 17.13 -17.02 -7.53
N ARG A 310 16.08 -16.84 -6.72
CA ARG A 310 15.89 -17.50 -5.44
C ARG A 310 16.03 -19.03 -5.50
N GLU A 311 15.42 -19.66 -6.52
CA GLU A 311 15.47 -21.13 -6.69
C GLU A 311 16.88 -21.63 -6.99
N ARG A 312 17.65 -20.88 -7.78
CA ARG A 312 19.05 -21.17 -8.07
C ARG A 312 19.96 -21.01 -6.84
N MET A 313 19.53 -20.21 -5.88
CA MET A 313 20.17 -20.05 -4.57
C MET A 313 19.74 -21.13 -3.58
N GLY A 314 18.81 -22.03 -3.94
CA GLY A 314 18.24 -23.04 -3.05
C GLY A 314 17.39 -22.43 -1.94
N ILE A 315 16.61 -21.34 -2.24
CA ILE A 315 15.76 -20.65 -1.27
C ILE A 315 14.30 -20.78 -1.70
N ASP A 316 13.50 -21.52 -0.94
CA ASP A 316 12.10 -21.80 -1.24
C ASP A 316 11.14 -20.65 -0.82
N LYS A 317 11.57 -19.83 0.13
CA LYS A 317 10.77 -18.71 0.64
C LYS A 317 10.81 -17.49 -0.28
N ASN A 318 9.76 -16.68 -0.26
CA ASN A 318 9.76 -15.41 -0.96
C ASN A 318 10.71 -14.42 -0.28
N ILE A 319 11.73 -13.97 -1.02
CA ILE A 319 12.74 -13.06 -0.54
C ILE A 319 12.65 -11.69 -1.21
N SER A 320 12.92 -10.68 -0.41
CA SER A 320 13.11 -9.28 -0.85
C SER A 320 14.21 -8.65 -0.02
N THR A 321 14.62 -7.44 -0.34
CA THR A 321 15.67 -6.74 0.41
C THR A 321 15.38 -6.62 1.92
N HIS A 322 14.13 -6.69 2.36
CA HIS A 322 13.78 -6.69 3.79
C HIS A 322 14.27 -7.92 4.53
N ILE A 323 14.54 -9.02 3.83
CA ILE A 323 15.00 -10.26 4.47
C ILE A 323 16.35 -10.08 5.17
N PHE A 324 17.27 -9.31 4.59
CA PHE A 324 18.58 -9.05 5.20
C PHE A 324 18.46 -8.33 6.55
N ARG A 325 17.54 -7.36 6.64
CA ARG A 325 17.25 -6.68 7.90
C ARG A 325 16.59 -7.61 8.93
N HIS A 326 15.70 -8.48 8.50
CA HIS A 326 15.10 -9.49 9.38
C HIS A 326 16.14 -10.49 9.87
N THR A 327 17.05 -10.91 8.98
CA THR A 327 18.18 -11.78 9.33
C THR A 327 19.14 -11.09 10.31
N HIS A 328 19.45 -9.81 10.12
CA HIS A 328 20.24 -9.02 11.06
C HIS A 328 19.60 -9.01 12.46
N ILE A 329 18.29 -8.73 12.55
CA ILE A 329 17.56 -8.73 13.81
C ILE A 329 17.59 -10.12 14.48
N SER A 330 17.37 -11.18 13.69
CA SER A 330 17.42 -12.57 14.16
C SER A 330 18.79 -12.92 14.74
N LYS A 331 19.87 -12.58 14.03
CA LYS A 331 21.24 -12.84 14.49
C LYS A 331 21.60 -12.10 15.77
N LEU A 332 21.20 -10.83 15.89
CA LEU A 332 21.43 -10.09 17.14
C LEU A 332 20.61 -10.67 18.31
N ALA A 333 19.41 -11.17 18.05
CA ALA A 333 18.60 -11.86 19.07
C ALA A 333 19.22 -13.21 19.48
N GLU A 334 19.75 -14.00 18.52
CA GLU A 334 20.51 -15.26 18.79
C GLU A 334 21.77 -15.00 19.61
N MET A 335 22.42 -13.87 19.42
CA MET A 335 23.58 -13.43 20.23
C MET A 335 23.19 -12.94 21.63
N GLY A 336 21.88 -12.94 21.98
CA GLY A 336 21.38 -12.54 23.29
C GLY A 336 21.29 -11.02 23.51
N LEU A 337 21.39 -10.19 22.46
CA LEU A 337 21.25 -8.74 22.63
C LEU A 337 19.82 -8.38 23.04
N PRO A 338 19.64 -7.42 23.96
CA PRO A 338 18.29 -7.00 24.40
C PRO A 338 17.50 -6.34 23.25
N LEU A 339 16.19 -6.56 23.25
CA LEU A 339 15.28 -6.06 22.22
C LEU A 339 15.41 -4.54 21.98
N TYR A 340 15.54 -3.73 23.04
CA TYR A 340 15.68 -2.28 22.92
C TYR A 340 16.94 -1.85 22.15
N SER A 341 18.06 -2.56 22.36
CA SER A 341 19.32 -2.30 21.65
C SER A 341 19.22 -2.63 20.17
N ILE A 342 18.53 -3.75 19.84
CA ILE A 342 18.26 -4.14 18.46
C ILE A 342 17.33 -3.10 17.80
N GLN A 343 16.25 -2.67 18.49
CA GLN A 343 15.34 -1.66 18.00
C GLN A 343 16.04 -0.31 17.73
N ALA A 344 16.89 0.13 18.64
CA ALA A 344 17.67 1.36 18.48
C ALA A 344 18.58 1.28 17.24
N ARG A 345 19.35 0.18 17.09
CA ARG A 345 20.25 -0.04 15.96
C ARG A 345 19.53 0.00 14.62
N VAL A 346 18.39 -0.66 14.52
CA VAL A 346 17.64 -0.71 13.27
C VAL A 346 16.70 0.49 13.06
N GLY A 347 16.51 1.35 14.05
CA GLY A 347 15.62 2.53 13.98
C GLY A 347 14.15 2.14 13.96
N HIS A 348 13.71 1.33 14.93
CA HIS A 348 12.31 0.98 15.18
C HIS A 348 11.89 1.45 16.57
N GLU A 349 11.01 2.45 16.66
CA GLU A 349 10.46 2.89 17.96
C GLU A 349 9.50 1.86 18.56
N ASN A 350 8.59 1.31 17.74
CA ASN A 350 7.60 0.31 18.16
C ASN A 350 7.28 -0.61 16.98
N SER A 351 8.10 -1.62 16.74
CA SER A 351 7.88 -2.54 15.62
C SER A 351 7.45 -3.92 16.13
N GLN A 352 6.17 -4.24 15.96
CA GLN A 352 5.65 -5.59 16.16
C GLN A 352 6.44 -6.66 15.36
N VAL A 353 7.03 -6.26 14.23
CA VAL A 353 7.84 -7.19 13.41
C VAL A 353 9.14 -7.52 14.12
N THR A 354 9.87 -6.53 14.64
CA THR A 354 11.12 -6.76 15.39
C THR A 354 10.83 -7.59 16.65
N GLU A 355 9.79 -7.23 17.36
CA GLU A 355 9.34 -7.95 18.56
C GLU A 355 8.95 -9.39 18.23
N SER A 356 8.19 -9.63 17.16
CA SER A 356 7.79 -10.98 16.77
C SER A 356 8.97 -11.87 16.37
N ILE A 357 9.99 -11.31 15.69
CA ILE A 357 11.23 -12.04 15.36
C ILE A 357 11.99 -12.35 16.63
N TYR A 358 12.19 -11.37 17.51
CA TYR A 358 12.88 -11.52 18.78
C TYR A 358 12.25 -12.61 19.67
N LEU A 359 10.93 -12.55 19.86
CA LEU A 359 10.17 -13.54 20.65
C LEU A 359 10.25 -14.94 20.04
N HIS A 360 10.22 -15.04 18.71
CA HIS A 360 10.37 -16.34 18.03
C HIS A 360 11.74 -16.97 18.32
N ILE A 361 12.81 -16.19 18.16
CA ILE A 361 14.20 -16.66 18.39
C ILE A 361 14.43 -17.02 19.87
N THR A 362 14.02 -16.15 20.78
CA THR A 362 14.20 -16.41 22.22
C THR A 362 13.38 -17.61 22.70
N LYS A 363 12.23 -17.89 22.10
CA LYS A 363 11.48 -19.11 22.37
C LYS A 363 12.22 -20.35 21.86
N LYS A 364 12.73 -20.33 20.62
CA LYS A 364 13.53 -21.41 20.04
C LYS A 364 14.73 -21.72 20.93
N MET A 365 15.47 -20.70 21.37
CA MET A 365 16.63 -20.87 22.30
C MET A 365 16.20 -21.51 23.63
N LYS A 366 15.05 -21.12 24.22
CA LYS A 366 14.54 -21.75 25.45
C LYS A 366 14.20 -23.21 25.23
N ASP A 367 13.55 -23.55 24.12
CA ASP A 367 13.22 -24.94 23.79
C ASP A 367 14.49 -25.79 23.57
N GLU A 368 15.50 -25.22 22.94
CA GLU A 368 16.85 -25.89 22.77
C GLU A 368 17.52 -26.13 24.11
N VAL A 369 17.52 -25.13 25.01
CA VAL A 369 18.07 -25.29 26.39
C VAL A 369 17.29 -26.36 27.14
N TYR A 370 15.98 -26.36 27.10
CA TYR A 370 15.16 -27.38 27.75
C TYR A 370 15.49 -28.77 27.23
N ASN A 371 15.56 -28.95 25.90
CA ASN A 371 15.89 -30.24 25.30
C ASN A 371 17.35 -30.71 25.67
N ALA A 372 18.29 -29.78 25.74
CA ALA A 372 19.65 -30.08 26.16
C ALA A 372 19.68 -30.58 27.61
N ILE A 373 18.94 -29.94 28.51
CA ILE A 373 18.85 -30.34 29.92
C ILE A 373 18.19 -31.73 30.06
N GLN A 374 17.18 -32.06 29.25
CA GLN A 374 16.53 -33.37 29.29
C GLN A 374 17.43 -34.52 28.84
N ASN A 375 18.50 -34.21 28.09
CA ASN A 375 19.50 -35.19 27.60
C ASN A 375 20.78 -35.22 28.46
N MET A 376 20.84 -34.49 29.56
CA MET A 376 21.86 -34.55 30.59
C MET A 376 21.56 -35.67 31.62
#